data_a1bddecff2354b055d56d370701cb757
#
_entry.id   a1bddecff2354b055d56d370701cb757
#
_cell.length_a   1.000
_cell.length_b   1.000
_cell.length_c   1.000
_cell.angle_alpha   90.00
_cell.angle_beta   90.00
_cell.angle_gamma   90.00
#
_symmetry.space_group_name_H-M   'P 1'
#
loop_
_entity.id
_entity.type
_entity.pdbx_description
1 polymer ?
#
loop_
_entity_poly.entity_id
_entity_poly.type
_entity_poly.pdbx_seq_one_letter_code
_entity_poly.pdbx_strand_id
1 'polypeptide(L)'
;AKEAMRNKIKARRDAERYKSTGTDSEQRTPNPFEDSSAIATESPKNEDTLNTMRKHADAQPTKSAGIKTSKKQSLVETTRELKKYIHIISCGGVLYYHNEYYYTQLDSKQLIKLYRQNVDYELNNESSLRGYKDLYDCLVTDPQIECSEPEDEPIYAPLENGILDLMEWKLYPHSPDQITFTCIKAKYDSQAKCQIFEEYLQRVTGGDSLLSERVWMAIGYLLIYPARGKFFIFMKGIGNSGKSVLGSFIRRLYPKESISSIRLKQMKNEFGMSSLANAVINFDMDMPSSKIDEEAASRLKQITGGDSINVPRKFRDDALLERRIKFVFSSNHPIIIDGEDDALLKRIIYLPFNYAIPDDQQDPDLGDKIWKERDAIVTKALHYARKLVQLNYIFPEIPQVDNVK
;
A
#
# COMPACT_ATOMS: atom_id res chain seq x y z
N ALA A 1 -9.33 -24.08 -3.37
CA ALA A 1 -8.40 -23.13 -4.00
C ALA A 1 -7.27 -22.74 -3.03
N LYS A 2 -7.57 -22.24 -1.81
CA LYS A 2 -6.57 -21.82 -0.79
C LYS A 2 -5.60 -22.95 -0.41
N GLU A 3 -6.10 -24.16 -0.27
CA GLU A 3 -5.29 -25.34 0.12
C GLU A 3 -4.39 -25.81 -1.03
N ALA A 4 -4.87 -25.76 -2.25
CA ALA A 4 -4.09 -26.06 -3.45
C ALA A 4 -2.94 -25.06 -3.69
N MET A 5 -3.18 -23.78 -3.37
CA MET A 5 -2.16 -22.73 -3.45
C MET A 5 -1.12 -22.86 -2.32
N ARG A 6 -1.55 -23.14 -1.07
CA ARG A 6 -0.63 -23.46 0.05
C ARG A 6 0.26 -24.66 -0.24
N ASN A 7 -0.30 -25.72 -0.82
CA ASN A 7 0.46 -26.92 -1.18
C ASN A 7 1.45 -26.66 -2.31
N LYS A 8 1.11 -25.79 -3.28
CA LYS A 8 2.01 -25.37 -4.35
C LYS A 8 3.20 -24.54 -3.85
N ILE A 9 2.94 -23.63 -2.89
CA ILE A 9 3.98 -22.80 -2.26
C ILE A 9 4.90 -23.67 -1.39
N LYS A 10 4.35 -24.62 -0.64
CA LYS A 10 5.13 -25.55 0.20
C LYS A 10 6.02 -26.48 -0.64
N ALA A 11 5.48 -27.06 -1.71
CA ALA A 11 6.24 -27.92 -2.62
C ALA A 11 7.40 -27.17 -3.31
N ARG A 12 7.24 -25.88 -3.56
CA ARG A 12 8.29 -25.02 -4.16
C ARG A 12 9.41 -24.71 -3.17
N ARG A 13 9.08 -24.44 -1.89
CA ARG A 13 10.08 -24.25 -0.81
C ARG A 13 10.90 -25.50 -0.54
N ASP A 14 10.29 -26.65 -0.60
CA ASP A 14 10.99 -27.91 -0.41
C ASP A 14 11.93 -28.23 -1.57
N ALA A 15 11.57 -27.83 -2.80
CA ALA A 15 12.45 -27.96 -4.00
C ALA A 15 13.63 -26.98 -3.97
N GLU A 16 13.50 -25.79 -3.40
CA GLU A 16 14.58 -24.81 -3.26
C GLU A 16 15.56 -25.17 -2.15
N ARG A 17 15.11 -25.78 -1.04
CA ARG A 17 15.98 -26.33 0.02
C ARG A 17 16.92 -27.41 -0.51
N TYR A 18 16.47 -28.22 -1.46
CA TYR A 18 17.32 -29.27 -2.05
C TYR A 18 18.38 -28.72 -3.01
N LYS A 19 18.21 -27.49 -3.54
CA LYS A 19 19.21 -26.86 -4.44
C LYS A 19 20.32 -26.11 -3.71
N SER A 20 20.17 -25.80 -2.42
CA SER A 20 21.15 -25.02 -1.65
C SER A 20 22.25 -25.84 -0.96
N THR A 21 22.33 -27.17 -1.21
CA THR A 21 23.35 -28.07 -0.64
C THR A 21 24.34 -28.65 -1.66
N GLY A 22 24.71 -27.88 -2.66
CA GLY A 22 25.65 -28.36 -3.68
C GLY A 22 26.59 -27.27 -4.22
N THR A 23 27.82 -27.31 -3.75
CA THR A 23 29.08 -26.84 -4.32
C THR A 23 29.36 -25.35 -4.58
N ASP A 24 30.39 -24.88 -3.85
CA ASP A 24 31.19 -23.70 -4.10
C ASP A 24 31.66 -23.59 -5.57
N SER A 25 31.44 -22.45 -6.20
CA SER A 25 32.30 -21.89 -7.19
C SER A 25 32.09 -20.38 -7.29
N GLU A 26 33.15 -19.62 -7.07
CA GLU A 26 33.24 -18.18 -7.21
C GLU A 26 32.70 -17.72 -8.58
N GLN A 27 31.58 -16.97 -8.57
CA GLN A 27 31.18 -16.19 -9.74
C GLN A 27 30.83 -14.78 -9.30
N ARG A 28 31.50 -13.82 -9.93
CA ARG A 28 31.25 -12.38 -9.85
C ARG A 28 29.75 -12.12 -10.00
N THR A 29 29.18 -11.42 -9.05
CA THR A 29 27.79 -10.94 -9.12
C THR A 29 27.63 -9.98 -10.30
N PRO A 30 26.71 -10.22 -11.22
CA PRO A 30 26.41 -9.26 -12.29
C PRO A 30 25.83 -7.97 -11.72
N ASN A 31 26.15 -6.86 -12.34
CA ASN A 31 25.56 -5.55 -12.06
C ASN A 31 24.02 -5.64 -12.22
N PRO A 32 23.21 -5.34 -11.18
CA PRO A 32 21.76 -5.52 -11.23
C PRO A 32 21.03 -4.67 -12.27
N PHE A 33 21.76 -3.83 -13.00
CA PHE A 33 21.19 -2.93 -14.02
C PHE A 33 21.45 -3.41 -15.47
N GLU A 34 22.22 -4.47 -15.70
CA GLU A 34 22.54 -4.93 -17.06
C GLU A 34 21.61 -6.02 -17.61
N ASP A 35 20.81 -6.69 -16.77
CA ASP A 35 19.93 -7.78 -17.20
C ASP A 35 18.44 -7.37 -17.22
N SER A 36 18.10 -6.33 -17.98
CA SER A 36 16.70 -5.90 -18.16
C SER A 36 16.04 -6.41 -19.46
N SER A 37 16.63 -7.37 -20.16
CA SER A 37 16.14 -7.76 -21.50
C SER A 37 15.16 -8.93 -21.56
N ALA A 38 14.70 -9.48 -20.42
CA ALA A 38 13.80 -10.62 -20.44
C ALA A 38 12.66 -10.52 -19.43
N ILE A 39 11.81 -9.50 -19.55
CA ILE A 39 10.43 -9.61 -19.06
C ILE A 39 9.58 -10.01 -20.26
N ALA A 40 9.19 -11.27 -20.30
CA ALA A 40 8.18 -11.71 -21.25
C ALA A 40 6.86 -11.02 -20.89
N THR A 41 6.57 -9.90 -21.54
CA THR A 41 5.23 -9.34 -21.60
C THR A 41 4.43 -10.22 -22.53
N GLU A 42 3.84 -11.29 -22.00
CA GLU A 42 2.70 -11.91 -22.68
C GLU A 42 1.52 -10.94 -22.55
N SER A 43 1.43 -10.02 -23.49
CA SER A 43 0.17 -9.32 -23.74
C SER A 43 -0.80 -10.35 -24.28
N PRO A 44 -1.97 -10.54 -23.67
CA PRO A 44 -2.99 -11.38 -24.28
C PRO A 44 -3.42 -10.70 -25.58
N LYS A 45 -3.05 -11.29 -26.72
CA LYS A 45 -3.65 -11.00 -28.01
C LYS A 45 -5.06 -11.59 -27.99
N ASN A 46 -5.99 -10.87 -27.44
CA ASN A 46 -7.42 -11.15 -27.64
C ASN A 46 -8.20 -9.85 -27.47
N GLU A 47 -8.30 -9.12 -28.57
CA GLU A 47 -9.28 -8.00 -28.72
C GLU A 47 -10.72 -8.46 -28.46
N ASP A 48 -11.03 -9.76 -28.63
CA ASP A 48 -12.36 -10.32 -28.38
C ASP A 48 -12.76 -10.34 -26.91
N THR A 49 -11.80 -10.44 -25.96
CA THR A 49 -12.11 -10.42 -24.51
C THR A 49 -12.48 -9.02 -24.02
N LEU A 50 -11.84 -7.99 -24.57
CA LEU A 50 -12.19 -6.59 -24.26
C LEU A 50 -13.55 -6.18 -24.83
N ASN A 51 -13.91 -6.71 -26.01
CA ASN A 51 -15.23 -6.46 -26.61
C ASN A 51 -16.36 -7.21 -25.89
N THR A 52 -16.08 -8.37 -25.32
CA THR A 52 -17.07 -9.11 -24.52
C THR A 52 -17.35 -8.41 -23.19
N MET A 53 -16.33 -7.84 -22.55
CA MET A 53 -16.51 -7.07 -21.30
C MET A 53 -17.21 -5.72 -21.52
N ARG A 54 -16.95 -5.03 -22.65
CA ARG A 54 -17.68 -3.80 -23.00
C ARG A 54 -19.14 -4.06 -23.38
N LYS A 55 -19.46 -5.20 -23.97
CA LYS A 55 -20.87 -5.58 -24.31
C LYS A 55 -21.73 -5.87 -23.08
N HIS A 56 -21.14 -6.23 -21.94
CA HIS A 56 -21.88 -6.40 -20.69
C HIS A 56 -22.18 -5.08 -19.96
N ALA A 57 -21.47 -3.99 -20.27
CA ALA A 57 -21.73 -2.67 -19.70
C ALA A 57 -22.89 -1.92 -20.39
N ASP A 58 -23.18 -2.22 -21.66
CA ASP A 58 -24.22 -1.53 -22.45
C ASP A 58 -25.50 -2.38 -22.69
N ALA A 59 -25.62 -3.54 -22.06
CA ALA A 59 -26.83 -4.33 -22.16
C ALA A 59 -27.95 -3.69 -21.33
N GLN A 60 -28.84 -2.97 -22.01
CA GLN A 60 -30.13 -2.60 -21.45
C GLN A 60 -30.85 -3.86 -20.96
N PRO A 61 -31.54 -3.83 -19.79
CA PRO A 61 -32.23 -5.00 -19.28
C PRO A 61 -33.37 -5.38 -20.22
N THR A 62 -33.22 -6.51 -20.87
CA THR A 62 -34.33 -7.17 -21.56
C THR A 62 -35.36 -7.58 -20.52
N LYS A 63 -36.57 -7.05 -20.65
CA LYS A 63 -37.73 -7.39 -19.82
C LYS A 63 -37.96 -8.90 -19.86
N SER A 64 -37.55 -9.62 -18.83
CA SER A 64 -37.96 -11.00 -18.62
C SER A 64 -39.28 -11.02 -17.84
N ALA A 65 -40.17 -11.89 -18.28
CA ALA A 65 -41.55 -12.06 -17.82
C ALA A 65 -41.60 -12.30 -16.29
N GLY A 66 -42.44 -11.55 -15.61
CA GLY A 66 -42.58 -11.55 -14.16
C GLY A 66 -43.01 -12.90 -13.58
N ILE A 67 -42.25 -13.34 -12.58
CA ILE A 67 -42.72 -14.30 -11.59
C ILE A 67 -43.01 -13.47 -10.32
N LYS A 68 -44.29 -13.18 -10.11
CA LYS A 68 -44.76 -12.58 -8.84
C LYS A 68 -44.73 -13.65 -7.76
N THR A 69 -43.71 -13.66 -6.94
CA THR A 69 -43.76 -14.20 -5.57
C THR A 69 -43.01 -13.31 -4.66
N SER A 70 -43.72 -12.48 -3.92
CA SER A 70 -43.18 -11.67 -2.81
C SER A 70 -42.84 -12.58 -1.63
N LYS A 71 -41.77 -13.36 -1.71
CA LYS A 71 -41.12 -13.96 -0.57
C LYS A 71 -40.06 -12.98 -0.10
N LYS A 72 -40.24 -12.46 1.13
CA LYS A 72 -39.20 -11.71 1.85
C LYS A 72 -37.95 -12.58 1.85
N GLN A 73 -36.94 -12.20 1.06
CA GLN A 73 -35.65 -12.92 1.05
C GLN A 73 -35.06 -12.91 2.46
N SER A 74 -34.55 -14.06 2.91
CA SER A 74 -33.85 -14.11 4.16
C SER A 74 -32.54 -13.31 4.05
N LEU A 75 -32.05 -12.80 5.16
CA LEU A 75 -30.78 -12.05 5.23
C LEU A 75 -29.62 -12.88 4.63
N VAL A 76 -29.64 -14.20 4.86
CA VAL A 76 -28.66 -15.16 4.32
C VAL A 76 -28.73 -15.26 2.80
N GLU A 77 -29.91 -15.27 2.22
CA GLU A 77 -30.07 -15.28 0.75
C GLU A 77 -29.58 -13.98 0.14
N THR A 78 -29.88 -12.85 0.78
CA THR A 78 -29.43 -11.53 0.35
C THR A 78 -27.90 -11.40 0.36
N THR A 79 -27.23 -11.88 1.43
CA THR A 79 -25.77 -11.90 1.49
C THR A 79 -25.15 -12.82 0.45
N ARG A 80 -25.78 -13.97 0.21
CA ARG A 80 -25.31 -14.92 -0.81
C ARG A 80 -25.44 -14.35 -2.24
N GLU A 81 -26.55 -13.67 -2.54
CA GLU A 81 -26.72 -13.00 -3.82
C GLU A 81 -25.66 -11.90 -4.03
N LEU A 82 -25.45 -11.03 -3.03
CA LEU A 82 -24.46 -9.96 -3.14
C LEU A 82 -23.04 -10.49 -3.41
N LYS A 83 -22.65 -11.57 -2.74
CA LYS A 83 -21.34 -12.22 -2.92
C LYS A 83 -21.09 -12.77 -4.33
N LYS A 84 -22.13 -12.98 -5.15
CA LYS A 84 -21.97 -13.40 -6.55
C LYS A 84 -21.46 -12.27 -7.44
N TYR A 85 -21.77 -11.03 -7.11
CA TYR A 85 -21.45 -9.87 -7.93
C TYR A 85 -20.25 -9.07 -7.41
N ILE A 86 -19.95 -9.17 -6.11
CA ILE A 86 -18.95 -8.33 -5.46
C ILE A 86 -18.09 -9.21 -4.55
N HIS A 87 -16.77 -9.11 -4.73
CA HIS A 87 -15.82 -9.72 -3.80
C HIS A 87 -15.72 -8.86 -2.53
N ILE A 88 -16.16 -9.42 -1.40
CA ILE A 88 -16.19 -8.76 -0.10
C ILE A 88 -15.36 -9.57 0.88
N ILE A 89 -14.59 -8.89 1.72
CA ILE A 89 -13.85 -9.46 2.85
C ILE A 89 -14.15 -8.69 4.12
N SER A 90 -14.04 -9.36 5.27
CA SER A 90 -14.09 -8.76 6.61
C SER A 90 -12.72 -8.88 7.25
N CYS A 91 -12.07 -7.75 7.57
CA CYS A 91 -10.78 -7.70 8.23
C CYS A 91 -10.87 -6.82 9.47
N GLY A 92 -10.55 -7.38 10.66
CA GLY A 92 -10.56 -6.64 11.92
C GLY A 92 -11.89 -5.96 12.23
N GLY A 93 -13.03 -6.59 11.88
CA GLY A 93 -14.36 -6.00 12.06
C GLY A 93 -14.72 -4.89 11.08
N VAL A 94 -14.00 -4.78 9.97
CA VAL A 94 -14.25 -3.82 8.89
C VAL A 94 -14.53 -4.55 7.59
N LEU A 95 -15.59 -4.15 6.88
CA LEU A 95 -15.86 -4.68 5.54
C LEU A 95 -15.07 -3.93 4.48
N TYR A 96 -14.57 -4.69 3.52
CA TYR A 96 -13.92 -4.18 2.31
C TYR A 96 -14.50 -4.88 1.08
N TYR A 97 -14.54 -4.18 -0.04
CA TYR A 97 -14.88 -4.77 -1.33
C TYR A 97 -13.78 -4.52 -2.36
N HIS A 98 -13.59 -5.45 -3.28
CA HIS A 98 -12.62 -5.31 -4.35
C HIS A 98 -13.18 -4.41 -5.46
N ASN A 99 -12.46 -3.32 -5.77
CA ASN A 99 -12.87 -2.31 -6.76
C ASN A 99 -12.20 -2.50 -8.12
N GLU A 100 -11.86 -3.75 -8.48
CA GLU A 100 -11.08 -4.19 -9.65
C GLU A 100 -9.55 -4.09 -9.46
N TYR A 101 -9.06 -3.21 -8.59
CA TYR A 101 -7.63 -2.99 -8.34
C TYR A 101 -7.19 -3.39 -6.94
N TYR A 102 -8.00 -3.09 -5.92
CA TYR A 102 -7.68 -3.34 -4.52
C TYR A 102 -8.94 -3.34 -3.65
N TYR A 103 -8.79 -3.78 -2.41
CA TYR A 103 -9.87 -3.75 -1.43
C TYR A 103 -10.00 -2.37 -0.79
N THR A 104 -11.13 -1.72 -1.00
CA THR A 104 -11.49 -0.45 -0.38
C THR A 104 -12.58 -0.65 0.67
N GLN A 105 -12.57 0.18 1.72
CA GLN A 105 -13.54 0.08 2.80
C GLN A 105 -14.96 0.16 2.27
N LEU A 106 -15.82 -0.68 2.82
CA LEU A 106 -17.25 -0.73 2.53
C LEU A 106 -18.03 -0.25 3.76
N ASP A 107 -18.53 0.97 3.73
CA ASP A 107 -19.45 1.44 4.76
C ASP A 107 -20.91 1.03 4.45
N SER A 108 -21.82 1.23 5.43
CA SER A 108 -23.23 0.83 5.27
C SER A 108 -23.93 1.57 4.11
N LYS A 109 -23.53 2.82 3.81
CA LYS A 109 -24.13 3.59 2.71
C LYS A 109 -23.63 3.10 1.37
N GLN A 110 -22.35 2.80 1.28
CA GLN A 110 -21.74 2.21 0.09
C GLN A 110 -22.28 0.81 -0.16
N LEU A 111 -22.47 -0.01 0.89
CA LEU A 111 -23.10 -1.31 0.79
C LEU A 111 -24.50 -1.21 0.18
N ILE A 112 -25.34 -0.28 0.66
CA ILE A 112 -26.67 -0.03 0.10
C ILE A 112 -26.58 0.34 -1.38
N LYS A 113 -25.64 1.22 -1.73
CA LYS A 113 -25.44 1.65 -3.13
C LYS A 113 -25.07 0.47 -4.01
N LEU A 114 -24.06 -0.32 -3.60
CA LEU A 114 -23.60 -1.48 -4.35
C LEU A 114 -24.68 -2.55 -4.47
N TYR A 115 -25.44 -2.80 -3.38
CA TYR A 115 -26.56 -3.72 -3.40
C TYR A 115 -27.61 -3.30 -4.44
N ARG A 116 -28.01 -2.02 -4.43
CA ARG A 116 -29.00 -1.48 -5.37
C ARG A 116 -28.53 -1.45 -6.82
N GLN A 117 -27.22 -1.39 -7.07
CA GLN A 117 -26.65 -1.42 -8.42
C GLN A 117 -26.57 -2.83 -9.01
N ASN A 118 -26.40 -3.84 -8.18
CA ASN A 118 -26.09 -5.20 -8.62
C ASN A 118 -27.25 -6.20 -8.41
N VAL A 119 -28.18 -5.91 -7.51
CA VAL A 119 -29.34 -6.76 -7.25
C VAL A 119 -30.59 -6.11 -7.81
N ASP A 120 -31.46 -6.90 -8.42
CA ASP A 120 -32.63 -6.40 -9.13
C ASP A 120 -33.48 -5.41 -8.32
N TYR A 121 -33.81 -4.28 -8.93
CA TYR A 121 -34.46 -3.16 -8.29
C TYR A 121 -35.84 -3.50 -7.71
N GLU A 122 -36.53 -4.49 -8.28
CA GLU A 122 -37.85 -4.94 -7.78
C GLU A 122 -37.76 -5.61 -6.41
N LEU A 123 -36.64 -6.23 -6.07
CA LEU A 123 -36.37 -6.81 -4.75
C LEU A 123 -36.00 -5.76 -3.69
N ASN A 124 -35.63 -4.56 -4.12
CA ASN A 124 -35.13 -3.50 -3.26
C ASN A 124 -36.22 -2.63 -2.60
N ASN A 125 -37.46 -2.64 -3.11
CA ASN A 125 -38.50 -1.73 -2.65
C ASN A 125 -39.07 -2.05 -1.25
N GLU A 126 -38.79 -3.25 -0.71
CA GLU A 126 -39.24 -3.68 0.59
C GLU A 126 -38.20 -3.62 1.71
N SER A 127 -36.93 -3.34 1.37
CA SER A 127 -35.85 -3.31 2.38
C SER A 127 -35.84 -1.98 3.11
N SER A 128 -36.19 -2.00 4.39
CA SER A 128 -36.07 -0.86 5.29
C SER A 128 -34.58 -0.53 5.52
N LEU A 129 -34.27 0.73 5.92
CA LEU A 129 -32.93 1.13 6.36
C LEU A 129 -32.36 0.22 7.47
N ARG A 130 -33.24 -0.34 8.30
CA ARG A 130 -32.89 -1.32 9.33
C ARG A 130 -32.37 -2.62 8.70
N GLY A 131 -33.03 -3.14 7.67
CA GLY A 131 -32.60 -4.35 6.98
C GLY A 131 -31.21 -4.24 6.34
N TYR A 132 -30.83 -3.06 5.85
CA TYR A 132 -29.47 -2.83 5.33
C TYR A 132 -28.40 -2.76 6.43
N LYS A 133 -28.75 -2.27 7.62
CA LYS A 133 -27.85 -2.33 8.77
C LYS A 133 -27.64 -3.77 9.20
N ASP A 134 -28.70 -4.54 9.30
CA ASP A 134 -28.65 -5.97 9.64
C ASP A 134 -27.83 -6.76 8.59
N LEU A 135 -27.91 -6.37 7.30
CA LEU A 135 -27.08 -6.95 6.22
C LEU A 135 -25.59 -6.63 6.44
N TYR A 136 -25.26 -5.40 6.80
CA TYR A 136 -23.88 -5.01 7.09
C TYR A 136 -23.31 -5.81 8.28
N ASP A 137 -24.06 -5.88 9.38
CA ASP A 137 -23.65 -6.58 10.60
C ASP A 137 -23.51 -8.10 10.34
N CYS A 138 -24.40 -8.67 9.53
CA CYS A 138 -24.30 -10.07 9.08
C CYS A 138 -23.05 -10.35 8.26
N LEU A 139 -22.67 -9.44 7.35
CA LEU A 139 -21.44 -9.58 6.55
C LEU A 139 -20.19 -9.41 7.41
N VAL A 140 -20.16 -8.46 8.36
CA VAL A 140 -19.00 -8.25 9.25
C VAL A 140 -18.67 -9.51 10.03
N THR A 141 -19.70 -10.25 10.47
CA THR A 141 -19.57 -11.45 11.32
C THR A 141 -19.54 -12.76 10.52
N ASP A 142 -19.53 -12.71 9.18
CA ASP A 142 -19.53 -13.91 8.36
C ASP A 142 -18.13 -14.55 8.28
N PRO A 143 -17.93 -15.74 8.89
CA PRO A 143 -16.62 -16.39 8.92
C PRO A 143 -16.11 -16.83 7.54
N GLN A 144 -16.97 -16.88 6.52
CA GLN A 144 -16.57 -17.27 5.16
C GLN A 144 -15.78 -16.16 4.43
N ILE A 145 -15.93 -14.91 4.87
CA ILE A 145 -15.23 -13.76 4.29
C ILE A 145 -14.27 -13.12 5.27
N GLU A 146 -14.11 -13.71 6.45
CA GLU A 146 -13.11 -13.27 7.41
C GLU A 146 -11.70 -13.44 6.84
N CYS A 147 -10.88 -12.42 6.99
CA CYS A 147 -9.55 -12.31 6.45
C CYS A 147 -8.62 -11.75 7.49
N SER A 148 -7.45 -12.34 7.59
CA SER A 148 -6.27 -11.76 8.25
C SER A 148 -5.24 -11.39 7.20
N GLU A 149 -4.43 -10.36 7.44
CA GLU A 149 -3.28 -10.10 6.55
C GLU A 149 -2.34 -11.31 6.54
N PRO A 150 -1.99 -11.83 5.37
CA PRO A 150 -1.10 -12.97 5.30
C PRO A 150 0.32 -12.55 5.66
N GLU A 151 0.87 -13.12 6.72
CA GLU A 151 2.26 -12.85 7.13
C GLU A 151 3.31 -13.41 6.15
N ASP A 152 2.96 -14.47 5.43
CA ASP A 152 3.87 -15.27 4.59
C ASP A 152 3.65 -15.08 3.08
N GLU A 153 2.95 -14.04 2.63
CA GLU A 153 2.77 -13.80 1.21
C GLU A 153 4.02 -13.26 0.54
N PRO A 154 4.18 -13.53 -0.79
CA PRO A 154 5.24 -12.91 -1.56
C PRO A 154 5.13 -11.39 -1.49
N ILE A 155 6.28 -10.72 -1.52
CA ILE A 155 6.32 -9.25 -1.53
C ILE A 155 6.01 -8.76 -2.93
N TYR A 156 5.06 -7.86 -3.04
CA TYR A 156 4.60 -7.34 -4.33
C TYR A 156 4.34 -5.82 -4.28
N ALA A 157 4.25 -5.21 -5.45
CA ALA A 157 3.81 -3.83 -5.64
C ALA A 157 2.50 -3.80 -6.44
N PRO A 158 1.40 -3.29 -5.86
CA PRO A 158 0.14 -3.12 -6.56
C PRO A 158 0.18 -1.82 -7.39
N LEU A 159 0.26 -1.95 -8.72
CA LEU A 159 0.40 -0.86 -9.69
C LEU A 159 -0.84 -0.74 -10.58
N GLU A 160 -1.03 0.37 -11.29
CA GLU A 160 -2.20 0.57 -12.17
C GLU A 160 -2.33 -0.49 -13.27
N ASN A 161 -1.23 -1.06 -13.75
CA ASN A 161 -1.23 -2.07 -14.82
C ASN A 161 -1.07 -3.52 -14.31
N GLY A 162 -1.16 -3.74 -13.00
CA GLY A 162 -1.10 -5.08 -12.40
C GLY A 162 -0.33 -5.11 -11.09
N ILE A 163 -0.09 -6.31 -10.60
CA ILE A 163 0.63 -6.56 -9.36
C ILE A 163 1.99 -7.14 -9.70
N LEU A 164 3.06 -6.40 -9.42
CA LEU A 164 4.43 -6.84 -9.66
C LEU A 164 4.91 -7.68 -8.47
N ASP A 165 5.19 -8.97 -8.70
CA ASP A 165 5.92 -9.78 -7.74
C ASP A 165 7.39 -9.33 -7.72
N LEU A 166 7.88 -8.94 -6.56
CA LEU A 166 9.23 -8.40 -6.42
C LEU A 166 10.32 -9.47 -6.60
N MET A 167 10.05 -10.69 -6.22
CA MET A 167 11.05 -11.75 -6.25
C MET A 167 11.12 -12.43 -7.61
N GLU A 168 9.96 -12.76 -8.18
CA GLU A 168 9.88 -13.31 -9.53
C GLU A 168 10.12 -12.24 -10.61
N TRP A 169 9.93 -10.96 -10.26
CA TRP A 169 9.99 -9.81 -11.16
C TRP A 169 9.03 -9.97 -12.34
N LYS A 170 7.82 -10.38 -12.01
CA LYS A 170 6.74 -10.65 -12.98
C LYS A 170 5.50 -9.86 -12.64
N LEU A 171 4.91 -9.23 -13.65
CA LEU A 171 3.67 -8.50 -13.53
C LEU A 171 2.48 -9.44 -13.75
N TYR A 172 1.60 -9.52 -12.77
CA TYR A 172 0.36 -10.28 -12.81
C TYR A 172 -0.85 -9.35 -12.93
N PRO A 173 -1.95 -9.80 -13.54
CA PRO A 173 -3.19 -9.03 -13.51
C PRO A 173 -3.72 -8.90 -12.09
N HIS A 174 -4.49 -7.83 -11.82
CA HIS A 174 -5.20 -7.70 -10.55
C HIS A 174 -6.17 -8.86 -10.33
N SER A 175 -6.23 -9.35 -9.10
CA SER A 175 -7.12 -10.43 -8.71
C SER A 175 -7.65 -10.19 -7.29
N PRO A 176 -8.94 -10.46 -7.02
CA PRO A 176 -9.47 -10.41 -5.67
C PRO A 176 -8.85 -11.47 -4.72
N ASP A 177 -8.16 -12.48 -5.26
CA ASP A 177 -7.43 -13.45 -4.45
C ASP A 177 -6.17 -12.86 -3.82
N GLN A 178 -5.66 -11.76 -4.37
CA GLN A 178 -4.54 -11.00 -3.81
C GLN A 178 -5.06 -9.83 -2.98
N ILE A 179 -4.97 -9.97 -1.66
CA ILE A 179 -5.50 -8.96 -0.74
C ILE A 179 -4.54 -7.79 -0.65
N THR A 180 -4.92 -6.69 -1.32
CA THR A 180 -4.24 -5.40 -1.25
C THR A 180 -5.23 -4.32 -0.85
N PHE A 181 -4.79 -3.34 -0.03
CA PHE A 181 -5.63 -2.22 0.43
C PHE A 181 -5.25 -0.89 -0.23
N THR A 182 -4.49 -0.96 -1.30
CA THR A 182 -4.08 0.21 -2.09
C THR A 182 -3.64 -0.22 -3.48
N CYS A 183 -3.62 0.75 -4.40
CA CYS A 183 -2.99 0.62 -5.71
C CYS A 183 -2.16 1.88 -5.96
N ILE A 184 -0.90 1.72 -6.29
CA ILE A 184 0.02 2.83 -6.58
C ILE A 184 -0.34 3.41 -7.95
N LYS A 185 -0.55 4.71 -8.02
CA LYS A 185 -0.94 5.45 -9.23
C LYS A 185 0.24 5.63 -10.19
N ALA A 186 0.81 4.52 -10.60
CA ALA A 186 1.86 4.42 -11.59
C ALA A 186 1.84 3.05 -12.23
N LYS A 187 2.41 2.93 -13.42
CA LYS A 187 2.56 1.69 -14.16
C LYS A 187 3.98 1.17 -14.03
N TYR A 188 4.15 -0.13 -14.03
CA TYR A 188 5.45 -0.73 -14.32
C TYR A 188 5.79 -0.49 -15.79
N ASP A 189 6.90 0.17 -16.05
CA ASP A 189 7.43 0.42 -17.38
C ASP A 189 8.96 0.32 -17.36
N SER A 190 9.51 -0.76 -17.91
CA SER A 190 10.94 -1.04 -17.93
C SER A 190 11.73 -0.10 -18.85
N GLN A 191 11.09 0.63 -19.76
CA GLN A 191 11.74 1.51 -20.74
C GLN A 191 11.67 2.99 -20.36
N ALA A 192 10.84 3.34 -19.37
CA ALA A 192 10.65 4.71 -18.95
C ALA A 192 11.92 5.27 -18.26
N LYS A 193 12.17 6.58 -18.48
CA LYS A 193 13.31 7.30 -17.89
C LYS A 193 12.80 8.41 -16.97
N CYS A 194 13.56 8.71 -15.90
CA CYS A 194 13.21 9.72 -14.89
C CYS A 194 14.34 10.73 -14.69
N GLN A 195 14.78 11.36 -15.77
CA GLN A 195 15.93 12.27 -15.76
C GLN A 195 15.69 13.47 -14.84
N ILE A 196 14.50 14.09 -14.89
CA ILE A 196 14.16 15.25 -14.04
C ILE A 196 14.23 14.88 -12.56
N PHE A 197 13.73 13.69 -12.22
CA PHE A 197 13.80 13.22 -10.84
C PHE A 197 15.23 12.88 -10.41
N GLU A 198 16.06 12.35 -11.30
CA GLU A 198 17.47 12.08 -10.99
C GLU A 198 18.25 13.38 -10.77
N GLU A 199 18.03 14.39 -11.59
CA GLU A 199 18.62 15.73 -11.41
C GLU A 199 18.16 16.37 -10.09
N TYR A 200 16.86 16.25 -9.77
CA TYR A 200 16.33 16.67 -8.47
C TYR A 200 17.02 15.92 -7.33
N LEU A 201 17.12 14.59 -7.42
CA LEU A 201 17.73 13.75 -6.39
C LEU A 201 19.20 14.10 -6.18
N GLN A 202 19.98 14.25 -7.26
CA GLN A 202 21.36 14.68 -7.20
C GLN A 202 21.53 16.03 -6.47
N ARG A 203 20.62 16.96 -6.72
CA ARG A 203 20.64 18.28 -6.09
C ARG A 203 20.34 18.21 -4.59
N VAL A 204 19.29 17.50 -4.19
CA VAL A 204 18.87 17.44 -2.77
C VAL A 204 19.78 16.57 -1.90
N THR A 205 20.52 15.65 -2.50
CA THR A 205 21.52 14.82 -1.82
C THR A 205 22.93 15.42 -1.88
N GLY A 206 23.12 16.53 -2.60
CA GLY A 206 24.45 17.11 -2.83
C GLY A 206 25.38 16.20 -3.65
N GLY A 207 24.83 15.30 -4.45
CA GLY A 207 25.57 14.33 -5.26
C GLY A 207 26.08 13.11 -4.46
N ASP A 208 25.70 12.96 -3.20
CA ASP A 208 26.05 11.78 -2.40
C ASP A 208 25.30 10.54 -2.93
N SER A 209 26.06 9.58 -3.46
CA SER A 209 25.53 8.37 -4.07
C SER A 209 24.88 7.42 -3.06
N LEU A 210 25.43 7.31 -1.84
CA LEU A 210 24.88 6.46 -0.78
C LEU A 210 23.56 7.05 -0.26
N LEU A 211 23.49 8.37 -0.11
CA LEU A 211 22.25 9.04 0.27
C LEU A 211 21.19 8.93 -0.84
N SER A 212 21.60 9.06 -2.09
CA SER A 212 20.71 8.86 -3.25
C SER A 212 20.16 7.43 -3.27
N GLU A 213 20.99 6.42 -3.04
CA GLU A 213 20.58 5.01 -2.93
C GLU A 213 19.60 4.82 -1.75
N ARG A 214 19.89 5.41 -0.59
CA ARG A 214 18.99 5.35 0.58
C ARG A 214 17.63 5.98 0.29
N VAL A 215 17.57 7.10 -0.45
CA VAL A 215 16.30 7.71 -0.88
C VAL A 215 15.53 6.78 -1.83
N TRP A 216 16.21 6.19 -2.83
CA TRP A 216 15.58 5.22 -3.72
C TRP A 216 15.02 4.01 -2.96
N MET A 217 15.79 3.44 -2.03
CA MET A 217 15.32 2.33 -1.18
C MET A 217 14.14 2.76 -0.30
N ALA A 218 14.15 3.98 0.25
CA ALA A 218 13.06 4.50 1.05
C ALA A 218 11.77 4.65 0.23
N ILE A 219 11.85 5.21 -0.98
CA ILE A 219 10.70 5.26 -1.90
C ILE A 219 10.23 3.83 -2.19
N GLY A 220 11.13 2.94 -2.58
CA GLY A 220 10.81 1.55 -2.90
C GLY A 220 10.13 0.81 -1.73
N TYR A 221 10.62 0.99 -0.51
CA TYR A 221 10.00 0.44 0.72
C TYR A 221 8.55 0.90 0.88
N LEU A 222 8.28 2.16 0.56
CA LEU A 222 6.92 2.69 0.65
C LEU A 222 5.97 2.07 -0.39
N LEU A 223 6.45 1.59 -1.53
CA LEU A 223 5.63 1.06 -2.63
C LEU A 223 5.24 -0.42 -2.49
N ILE A 224 5.95 -1.20 -1.68
CA ILE A 224 5.77 -2.64 -1.58
C ILE A 224 4.79 -3.06 -0.49
N TYR A 225 4.17 -4.22 -0.67
CA TYR A 225 3.22 -4.83 0.26
C TYR A 225 3.49 -6.35 0.36
N PRO A 226 3.32 -7.00 1.53
CA PRO A 226 3.13 -6.40 2.84
C PRO A 226 4.38 -5.64 3.33
N ALA A 227 4.16 -4.66 4.21
CA ALA A 227 5.26 -3.84 4.77
C ALA A 227 6.01 -4.61 5.86
N ARG A 228 6.93 -5.52 5.49
CA ARG A 228 7.66 -6.36 6.48
C ARG A 228 8.72 -5.62 7.29
N GLY A 229 9.28 -4.54 6.75
CA GLY A 229 10.20 -3.68 7.49
C GLY A 229 9.48 -2.89 8.58
N LYS A 230 10.13 -2.71 9.73
CA LYS A 230 9.58 -1.99 10.90
C LYS A 230 9.98 -0.51 10.89
N PHE A 231 10.15 0.10 9.73
CA PHE A 231 10.72 1.42 9.59
C PHE A 231 9.67 2.51 9.37
N PHE A 232 10.08 3.73 9.71
CA PHE A 232 9.43 4.95 9.25
C PHE A 232 10.46 5.92 8.68
N ILE A 233 10.01 6.72 7.70
CA ILE A 233 10.86 7.68 7.02
C ILE A 233 10.80 9.01 7.77
N PHE A 234 11.95 9.59 8.02
CA PHE A 234 12.06 10.92 8.59
C PHE A 234 12.92 11.82 7.70
N MET A 235 12.29 12.80 7.06
CA MET A 235 12.94 13.80 6.23
C MET A 235 13.24 15.05 7.08
N LYS A 236 14.51 15.27 7.38
CA LYS A 236 14.95 16.46 8.12
C LYS A 236 15.70 17.41 7.21
N GLY A 237 15.39 18.68 7.27
CA GLY A 237 16.17 19.67 6.52
C GLY A 237 15.64 21.08 6.65
N ILE A 238 16.40 22.01 6.10
CA ILE A 238 16.08 23.43 6.09
C ILE A 238 14.91 23.76 5.16
N GLY A 239 14.40 24.97 5.22
CA GLY A 239 13.43 25.48 4.22
C GLY A 239 13.97 25.39 2.80
N ASN A 240 13.10 25.28 1.82
CA ASN A 240 13.44 25.25 0.38
C ASN A 240 14.45 24.17 -0.03
N SER A 241 14.50 23.06 0.69
CA SER A 241 15.45 21.96 0.42
C SER A 241 14.86 20.80 -0.39
N GLY A 242 13.64 20.94 -0.88
CA GLY A 242 12.98 19.92 -1.71
C GLY A 242 12.17 18.85 -0.97
N LYS A 243 12.16 18.81 0.38
CA LYS A 243 11.36 17.85 1.17
C LYS A 243 9.90 17.76 0.74
N SER A 244 9.26 18.91 0.56
CA SER A 244 7.85 18.98 0.18
C SER A 244 7.58 18.44 -1.23
N VAL A 245 8.55 18.56 -2.13
CA VAL A 245 8.46 17.99 -3.50
C VAL A 245 8.42 16.47 -3.42
N LEU A 246 9.37 15.85 -2.69
CA LEU A 246 9.41 14.40 -2.51
C LEU A 246 8.16 13.90 -1.77
N GLY A 247 7.81 14.53 -0.66
CA GLY A 247 6.64 14.13 0.14
C GLY A 247 5.33 14.22 -0.65
N SER A 248 5.15 15.30 -1.42
CA SER A 248 3.97 15.49 -2.28
C SER A 248 3.94 14.47 -3.41
N PHE A 249 5.08 14.17 -4.03
CA PHE A 249 5.19 13.13 -5.05
C PHE A 249 4.76 11.77 -4.49
N ILE A 250 5.34 11.34 -3.37
CA ILE A 250 4.99 10.05 -2.73
C ILE A 250 3.50 10.03 -2.37
N ARG A 251 2.97 11.11 -1.78
CA ARG A 251 1.57 11.21 -1.40
C ARG A 251 0.62 11.08 -2.60
N ARG A 252 0.96 11.65 -3.76
CA ARG A 252 0.16 11.56 -5.00
C ARG A 252 0.08 10.15 -5.55
N LEU A 253 1.06 9.28 -5.26
CA LEU A 253 1.06 7.88 -5.71
C LEU A 253 -0.03 7.05 -5.05
N TYR A 254 -0.56 7.46 -3.92
CA TYR A 254 -1.58 6.70 -3.18
C TYR A 254 -3.00 7.21 -3.43
N PRO A 255 -4.00 6.32 -3.44
CA PRO A 255 -5.41 6.72 -3.34
C PRO A 255 -5.66 7.50 -2.04
N LYS A 256 -6.56 8.49 -2.09
CA LYS A 256 -6.83 9.35 -0.92
C LYS A 256 -7.32 8.56 0.29
N GLU A 257 -8.14 7.55 0.06
CA GLU A 257 -8.70 6.66 1.08
C GLU A 257 -7.67 5.78 1.79
N SER A 258 -6.51 5.53 1.15
CA SER A 258 -5.40 4.77 1.72
C SER A 258 -4.43 5.63 2.55
N ILE A 259 -4.68 6.95 2.64
CA ILE A 259 -3.79 7.91 3.31
C ILE A 259 -4.40 8.38 4.62
N SER A 260 -3.58 8.39 5.67
CA SER A 260 -3.81 9.13 6.90
C SER A 260 -2.88 10.35 7.00
N SER A 261 -3.25 11.30 7.85
CA SER A 261 -2.43 12.49 8.15
C SER A 261 -2.50 12.81 9.64
N ILE A 262 -2.30 11.80 10.46
CA ILE A 262 -2.25 11.95 11.92
C ILE A 262 -0.90 12.53 12.31
N ARG A 263 -0.93 13.58 13.10
CA ARG A 263 0.28 14.13 13.74
C ARG A 263 0.74 13.19 14.85
N LEU A 264 2.03 13.10 15.03
CA LEU A 264 2.63 12.21 16.03
C LEU A 264 2.01 12.39 17.43
N LYS A 265 1.80 13.64 17.87
CA LYS A 265 1.15 13.95 19.15
C LYS A 265 -0.30 13.46 19.28
N GLN A 266 -0.99 13.20 18.17
CA GLN A 266 -2.37 12.70 18.19
C GLN A 266 -2.41 11.18 18.41
N MET A 267 -1.29 10.47 18.24
CA MET A 267 -1.21 9.03 18.48
C MET A 267 -1.41 8.67 19.95
N LYS A 268 -1.23 9.60 20.88
CA LYS A 268 -1.55 9.42 22.29
C LYS A 268 -3.04 9.25 22.55
N ASN A 269 -3.88 9.89 21.75
CA ASN A 269 -5.33 9.83 21.92
C ASN A 269 -5.89 8.69 21.06
N GLU A 270 -6.58 7.75 21.67
CA GLU A 270 -7.22 6.64 20.94
C GLU A 270 -8.10 7.15 19.81
N PHE A 271 -8.94 8.15 20.04
CA PHE A 271 -9.78 8.77 19.00
C PHE A 271 -8.96 9.46 17.90
N GLY A 272 -7.76 9.92 18.20
CA GLY A 272 -6.84 10.50 17.20
C GLY A 272 -6.39 9.51 16.15
N MET A 273 -6.39 8.22 16.47
CA MET A 273 -5.96 7.14 15.57
C MET A 273 -7.05 6.62 14.64
N SER A 274 -8.30 7.08 14.76
CA SER A 274 -9.44 6.56 13.98
C SER A 274 -9.21 6.54 12.46
N SER A 275 -8.44 7.47 11.93
CA SER A 275 -8.11 7.51 10.49
C SER A 275 -7.08 6.46 10.05
N LEU A 276 -6.40 5.79 10.99
CA LEU A 276 -5.48 4.69 10.68
C LEU A 276 -6.21 3.40 10.29
N ALA A 277 -7.45 3.23 10.70
CA ALA A 277 -8.21 2.00 10.45
C ALA A 277 -8.19 1.57 8.97
N ASN A 278 -8.14 2.52 8.04
CA ASN A 278 -8.16 2.27 6.60
C ASN A 278 -6.86 2.65 5.88
N ALA A 279 -5.93 3.27 6.60
CA ALA A 279 -4.70 3.75 6.01
C ALA A 279 -3.69 2.62 5.79
N VAL A 280 -2.92 2.73 4.72
CA VAL A 280 -1.70 1.95 4.50
C VAL A 280 -0.45 2.81 4.71
N ILE A 281 -0.62 4.14 4.67
CA ILE A 281 0.45 5.11 4.85
C ILE A 281 -0.05 6.36 5.59
N ASN A 282 0.77 6.89 6.47
CA ASN A 282 0.53 8.15 7.19
C ASN A 282 1.58 9.20 6.84
N PHE A 283 1.13 10.43 6.60
CA PHE A 283 2.01 11.59 6.34
C PHE A 283 1.82 12.65 7.40
N ASP A 284 2.91 13.05 8.08
CA ASP A 284 3.01 14.27 8.88
C ASP A 284 4.17 15.10 8.33
N MET A 285 3.85 16.00 7.39
CA MET A 285 4.84 16.70 6.58
C MET A 285 5.31 18.03 7.17
N ASP A 286 4.77 18.43 8.30
CA ASP A 286 5.14 19.64 9.02
C ASP A 286 5.17 19.35 10.53
N MET A 287 6.08 18.46 10.90
CA MET A 287 6.23 18.06 12.28
C MET A 287 6.96 19.17 13.05
N PRO A 288 6.32 19.75 14.06
CA PRO A 288 6.99 20.75 14.88
C PRO A 288 8.17 20.15 15.64
N SER A 289 9.08 20.99 16.18
CA SER A 289 10.19 20.57 17.04
C SER A 289 9.68 20.04 18.38
N SER A 290 8.97 18.92 18.36
CA SER A 290 8.41 18.32 19.56
C SER A 290 9.13 17.03 19.88
N LYS A 291 9.31 16.78 21.15
CA LYS A 291 9.77 15.51 21.69
C LYS A 291 8.81 14.40 21.33
N ILE A 292 9.35 13.26 20.90
CA ILE A 292 8.64 11.99 20.89
C ILE A 292 8.71 11.45 22.32
N ASP A 293 7.59 11.48 23.03
CA ASP A 293 7.53 10.89 24.35
C ASP A 293 7.31 9.37 24.28
N GLU A 294 7.41 8.72 25.43
CA GLU A 294 7.34 7.27 25.56
C GLU A 294 6.05 6.67 24.98
N GLU A 295 4.91 7.35 25.15
CA GLU A 295 3.62 6.84 24.67
C GLU A 295 3.55 6.87 23.13
N ALA A 296 3.92 7.99 22.51
CA ALA A 296 3.98 8.09 21.04
C ALA A 296 5.03 7.12 20.46
N ALA A 297 6.18 6.97 21.12
CA ALA A 297 7.22 6.01 20.73
C ALA A 297 6.70 4.56 20.81
N SER A 298 6.00 4.21 21.88
CA SER A 298 5.38 2.89 22.05
C SER A 298 4.37 2.62 20.97
N ARG A 299 3.46 3.55 20.67
CA ARG A 299 2.47 3.42 19.59
C ARG A 299 3.11 3.28 18.21
N LEU A 300 4.12 4.07 17.89
CA LEU A 300 4.88 3.92 16.63
C LEU A 300 5.52 2.54 16.52
N LYS A 301 6.10 2.03 17.61
CA LYS A 301 6.71 0.71 17.63
C LYS A 301 5.68 -0.39 17.41
N GLN A 302 4.51 -0.31 18.05
CA GLN A 302 3.41 -1.24 17.85
C GLN A 302 2.95 -1.26 16.39
N ILE A 303 2.56 -0.11 15.83
CA ILE A 303 2.00 -0.01 14.50
C ILE A 303 3.02 -0.45 13.43
N THR A 304 4.27 0.04 13.52
CA THR A 304 5.33 -0.37 12.58
C THR A 304 5.77 -1.82 12.78
N GLY A 305 5.58 -2.37 13.98
CA GLY A 305 5.83 -3.76 14.32
C GLY A 305 4.81 -4.72 13.72
N GLY A 306 3.60 -4.25 13.49
CA GLY A 306 2.45 -5.07 13.09
C GLY A 306 1.74 -5.71 14.28
N ASP A 307 1.90 -5.15 15.48
CA ASP A 307 1.13 -5.57 16.64
C ASP A 307 -0.33 -5.17 16.45
N SER A 308 -1.26 -6.03 16.83
CA SER A 308 -2.70 -5.73 16.79
C SER A 308 -3.02 -4.58 17.74
N ILE A 309 -3.68 -3.54 17.23
CA ILE A 309 -4.13 -2.40 18.03
C ILE A 309 -5.61 -2.12 17.80
N ASN A 310 -6.33 -1.79 18.87
CA ASN A 310 -7.70 -1.33 18.77
C ASN A 310 -7.71 0.13 18.31
N VAL A 311 -8.48 0.41 17.27
CA VAL A 311 -8.66 1.75 16.71
C VAL A 311 -10.13 2.14 16.83
N PRO A 312 -10.48 3.16 17.67
CA PRO A 312 -11.84 3.58 17.86
C PRO A 312 -12.49 4.09 16.59
N ARG A 313 -13.75 3.72 16.37
CA ARG A 313 -14.56 4.23 15.27
C ARG A 313 -15.81 4.96 15.80
N LYS A 314 -16.14 6.09 15.20
CA LYS A 314 -17.34 6.82 15.58
C LYS A 314 -18.60 5.98 15.32
N PHE A 315 -19.41 5.78 16.36
CA PHE A 315 -20.70 5.09 16.30
C PHE A 315 -20.65 3.62 15.83
N ARG A 316 -19.50 2.95 15.99
CA ARG A 316 -19.27 1.53 15.68
C ARG A 316 -18.32 0.94 16.70
N ASP A 317 -18.28 -0.39 16.75
CA ASP A 317 -17.27 -1.10 17.51
C ASP A 317 -15.86 -0.75 16.98
N ASP A 318 -14.89 -0.84 17.86
CA ASP A 318 -13.49 -0.60 17.51
C ASP A 318 -13.05 -1.53 16.38
N ALA A 319 -12.20 -1.02 15.49
CA ALA A 319 -11.54 -1.86 14.50
C ALA A 319 -10.26 -2.44 15.10
N LEU A 320 -10.01 -3.71 14.83
CA LEU A 320 -8.72 -4.31 15.11
C LEU A 320 -7.80 -4.04 13.91
N LEU A 321 -6.80 -3.18 14.11
CA LEU A 321 -5.78 -2.92 13.10
C LEU A 321 -4.65 -3.93 13.28
N GLU A 322 -4.47 -4.83 12.33
CA GLU A 322 -3.42 -5.86 12.31
C GLU A 322 -2.35 -5.60 11.26
N ARG A 323 -2.57 -4.60 10.40
CA ARG A 323 -1.63 -4.25 9.34
C ARG A 323 -0.59 -3.23 9.81
N ARG A 324 0.61 -3.36 9.26
CA ARG A 324 1.66 -2.35 9.41
C ARG A 324 1.34 -1.14 8.55
N ILE A 325 1.32 0.03 9.18
CA ILE A 325 1.19 1.31 8.48
C ILE A 325 2.58 1.90 8.28
N LYS A 326 2.84 2.40 7.09
CA LYS A 326 4.06 3.13 6.76
C LYS A 326 3.91 4.57 7.21
N PHE A 327 4.97 5.14 7.77
CA PHE A 327 4.96 6.54 8.19
C PHE A 327 6.03 7.33 7.46
N VAL A 328 5.63 8.54 7.04
CA VAL A 328 6.52 9.55 6.47
C VAL A 328 6.36 10.83 7.28
N PHE A 329 7.44 11.21 7.93
CA PHE A 329 7.53 12.43 8.71
C PHE A 329 8.47 13.41 8.02
N SER A 330 8.18 14.70 8.15
CA SER A 330 9.06 15.77 7.68
C SER A 330 9.11 16.88 8.72
N SER A 331 10.32 17.38 9.01
CA SER A 331 10.55 18.49 9.94
C SER A 331 11.75 19.33 9.51
N ASN A 332 11.74 20.60 9.93
CA ASN A 332 12.92 21.46 9.87
C ASN A 332 13.83 21.27 11.10
N HIS A 333 13.35 20.58 12.12
CA HIS A 333 14.02 20.35 13.39
C HIS A 333 14.42 18.88 13.55
N PRO A 334 15.46 18.56 14.30
CA PRO A 334 15.79 17.18 14.63
C PRO A 334 14.68 16.53 15.45
N ILE A 335 14.55 15.21 15.34
CA ILE A 335 13.74 14.43 16.28
C ILE A 335 14.44 14.46 17.64
N ILE A 336 13.66 14.73 18.68
CA ILE A 336 14.07 14.58 20.06
C ILE A 336 13.26 13.45 20.65
N ILE A 337 13.92 12.36 21.01
CA ILE A 337 13.28 11.19 21.65
C ILE A 337 13.46 11.32 23.15
N ASP A 338 12.40 11.10 23.92
CA ASP A 338 12.46 11.11 25.37
C ASP A 338 13.07 9.80 25.88
N GLY A 339 14.16 9.89 26.61
CA GLY A 339 14.91 8.73 27.09
C GLY A 339 15.80 8.07 26.03
N GLU A 340 16.41 6.95 26.42
CA GLU A 340 17.19 6.10 25.52
C GLU A 340 16.29 5.02 24.92
N ASP A 341 15.84 5.19 23.67
CA ASP A 341 15.02 4.20 22.95
C ASP A 341 15.70 3.74 21.66
N ASP A 342 16.71 2.90 21.81
CA ASP A 342 17.46 2.29 20.71
C ASP A 342 16.54 1.55 19.72
N ALA A 343 15.46 0.98 20.23
CA ALA A 343 14.51 0.24 19.38
C ALA A 343 13.75 1.17 18.43
N LEU A 344 13.43 2.38 18.88
CA LEU A 344 12.82 3.40 18.03
C LEU A 344 13.86 3.99 17.08
N LEU A 345 15.07 4.30 17.55
CA LEU A 345 16.15 4.84 16.71
C LEU A 345 16.49 3.95 15.53
N LYS A 346 16.54 2.62 15.73
CA LYS A 346 16.79 1.62 14.68
C LYS A 346 15.66 1.55 13.63
N ARG A 347 14.49 2.09 13.93
CA ARG A 347 13.35 2.13 12.99
C ARG A 347 13.33 3.40 12.12
N ILE A 348 14.19 4.36 12.40
CA ILE A 348 14.24 5.62 11.67
C ILE A 348 15.11 5.49 10.42
N ILE A 349 14.50 5.64 9.26
CA ILE A 349 15.22 5.88 8.02
C ILE A 349 15.34 7.40 7.86
N TYR A 350 16.50 7.90 8.23
CA TYR A 350 16.78 9.32 8.23
C TYR A 350 17.24 9.79 6.87
N LEU A 351 16.55 10.78 6.32
CA LEU A 351 16.85 11.40 5.02
C LEU A 351 17.14 12.89 5.23
N PRO A 352 18.41 13.30 5.25
CA PRO A 352 18.80 14.70 5.39
C PRO A 352 18.60 15.46 4.08
N PHE A 353 17.98 16.65 4.17
CA PHE A 353 17.80 17.62 3.11
C PHE A 353 18.52 18.91 3.50
N ASN A 354 19.83 18.91 3.42
CA ASN A 354 20.68 19.98 3.95
C ASN A 354 21.01 21.08 2.94
N TYR A 355 20.63 20.91 1.67
CA TYR A 355 20.94 21.83 0.58
C TYR A 355 19.72 22.69 0.27
N ALA A 356 19.81 24.01 0.57
CA ALA A 356 18.78 24.94 0.17
C ALA A 356 18.87 25.21 -1.34
N ILE A 357 17.73 25.25 -1.99
CA ILE A 357 17.64 25.66 -3.40
C ILE A 357 17.42 27.17 -3.42
N PRO A 358 18.34 27.96 -3.99
CA PRO A 358 18.18 29.41 -4.13
C PRO A 358 16.88 29.78 -4.83
N ASP A 359 16.28 30.92 -4.47
CA ASP A 359 14.96 31.31 -4.96
C ASP A 359 14.93 31.49 -6.49
N ASP A 360 16.03 31.96 -7.08
CA ASP A 360 16.21 32.10 -8.52
C ASP A 360 16.36 30.76 -9.29
N GLN A 361 16.61 29.66 -8.56
CA GLN A 361 16.74 28.31 -9.10
C GLN A 361 15.53 27.41 -8.78
N GLN A 362 14.53 27.94 -8.11
CA GLN A 362 13.32 27.21 -7.80
C GLN A 362 12.43 27.11 -9.04
N ASP A 363 12.03 25.90 -9.37
CA ASP A 363 11.08 25.61 -10.43
C ASP A 363 9.70 25.34 -9.82
N PRO A 364 8.73 26.26 -9.97
CA PRO A 364 7.39 26.08 -9.41
C PRO A 364 6.66 24.86 -10.01
N ASP A 365 7.01 24.45 -11.23
CA ASP A 365 6.40 23.33 -11.93
C ASP A 365 7.12 22.00 -11.70
N LEU A 366 8.20 21.99 -10.90
CA LEU A 366 9.03 20.79 -10.66
C LEU A 366 8.20 19.59 -10.22
N GLY A 367 7.24 19.79 -9.31
CA GLY A 367 6.37 18.73 -8.83
C GLY A 367 5.54 18.06 -9.91
N ASP A 368 5.04 18.84 -10.88
CA ASP A 368 4.27 18.32 -12.02
C ASP A 368 5.19 17.71 -13.10
N LYS A 369 6.38 18.22 -13.28
CA LYS A 369 7.39 17.60 -14.16
C LYS A 369 7.79 16.23 -13.63
N ILE A 370 8.11 16.11 -12.34
CA ILE A 370 8.40 14.83 -11.66
C ILE A 370 7.20 13.89 -11.74
N TRP A 371 5.99 14.39 -11.59
CA TRP A 371 4.79 13.54 -11.69
C TRP A 371 4.62 12.90 -13.07
N LYS A 372 5.04 13.56 -14.14
CA LYS A 372 5.01 12.98 -15.50
C LYS A 372 5.97 11.78 -15.63
N GLU A 373 7.03 11.75 -14.85
CA GLU A 373 8.02 10.65 -14.83
C GLU A 373 7.67 9.55 -13.82
N ARG A 374 6.49 9.57 -13.17
CA ARG A 374 6.13 8.69 -12.04
C ARG A 374 6.31 7.21 -12.35
N ASP A 375 6.00 6.77 -13.57
CA ASP A 375 6.07 5.36 -13.98
C ASP A 375 7.54 4.87 -13.97
N ALA A 376 8.46 5.70 -14.49
CA ALA A 376 9.89 5.44 -14.44
C ALA A 376 10.44 5.50 -13.01
N ILE A 377 10.04 6.50 -12.23
CA ILE A 377 10.47 6.66 -10.84
C ILE A 377 10.05 5.44 -10.01
N VAL A 378 8.78 5.03 -10.14
CA VAL A 378 8.24 3.87 -9.43
C VAL A 378 8.96 2.60 -9.88
N THR A 379 9.13 2.38 -11.17
CA THR A 379 9.85 1.21 -11.70
C THR A 379 11.27 1.15 -11.14
N LYS A 380 12.01 2.25 -11.18
CA LYS A 380 13.38 2.32 -10.63
C LYS A 380 13.39 2.09 -9.11
N ALA A 381 12.47 2.72 -8.36
CA ALA A 381 12.36 2.54 -6.92
C ALA A 381 12.05 1.08 -6.54
N LEU A 382 11.30 0.34 -7.37
CA LEU A 382 11.01 -1.08 -7.15
C LEU A 382 12.24 -1.97 -7.33
N HIS A 383 13.19 -1.63 -8.21
CA HIS A 383 14.50 -2.32 -8.24
C HIS A 383 15.25 -2.14 -6.92
N TYR A 384 15.25 -0.92 -6.37
CA TYR A 384 15.85 -0.67 -5.05
C TYR A 384 15.07 -1.34 -3.91
N ALA A 385 13.75 -1.46 -4.01
CA ALA A 385 12.96 -2.25 -3.07
C ALA A 385 13.34 -3.73 -3.10
N ARG A 386 13.53 -4.31 -4.29
CA ARG A 386 14.01 -5.69 -4.45
C ARG A 386 15.38 -5.87 -3.81
N LYS A 387 16.32 -4.96 -4.07
CA LYS A 387 17.63 -4.95 -3.41
C LYS A 387 17.52 -4.87 -1.89
N LEU A 388 16.65 -3.99 -1.37
CA LEU A 388 16.41 -3.85 0.07
C LEU A 388 15.87 -5.14 0.70
N VAL A 389 14.94 -5.82 0.04
CA VAL A 389 14.41 -7.13 0.48
C VAL A 389 15.50 -8.19 0.48
N GLN A 390 16.33 -8.26 -0.56
CA GLN A 390 17.46 -9.19 -0.65
C GLN A 390 18.50 -8.94 0.45
N LEU A 391 18.67 -7.69 0.87
CA LEU A 391 19.53 -7.28 1.99
C LEU A 391 18.82 -7.41 3.36
N ASN A 392 17.71 -8.18 3.46
CA ASN A 392 16.93 -8.32 4.70
C ASN A 392 16.54 -6.98 5.34
N TYR A 393 16.17 -6.00 4.53
CA TYR A 393 15.79 -4.66 4.94
C TYR A 393 16.91 -3.85 5.61
N ILE A 394 18.17 -4.12 5.27
CA ILE A 394 19.32 -3.32 5.73
C ILE A 394 19.54 -2.18 4.74
N PHE A 395 19.40 -0.94 5.24
CA PHE A 395 19.72 0.28 4.48
C PHE A 395 21.22 0.56 4.52
N PRO A 396 21.80 1.21 3.48
CA PRO A 396 23.18 1.63 3.50
C PRO A 396 23.48 2.49 4.73
N GLU A 397 24.57 2.20 5.43
CA GLU A 397 25.03 3.07 6.54
C GLU A 397 25.71 4.31 5.97
N ILE A 398 25.35 5.47 6.50
CA ILE A 398 25.95 6.75 6.17
C ILE A 398 26.40 7.37 7.49
N PRO A 399 27.67 7.21 7.90
CA PRO A 399 28.14 7.58 9.23
C PRO A 399 27.86 9.05 9.58
N GLN A 400 28.00 9.97 8.60
CA GLN A 400 27.70 11.41 8.79
C GLN A 400 26.23 11.70 9.02
N VAL A 401 25.35 10.77 8.67
CA VAL A 401 23.88 10.88 8.79
C VAL A 401 23.38 10.10 10.00
N ASP A 402 23.93 8.92 10.22
CA ASP A 402 23.45 7.98 11.25
C ASP A 402 23.98 8.34 12.66
N ASN A 403 25.11 9.04 12.75
CA ASN A 403 25.63 9.57 14.01
C ASN A 403 24.88 10.82 14.54
N VAL A 404 23.91 11.33 13.80
CA VAL A 404 23.07 12.51 14.17
C VAL A 404 21.70 12.08 14.70
N LYS A 405 21.46 10.78 14.81
CA LYS A 405 20.22 10.21 15.36
C LYS A 405 20.15 10.31 16.87
#